data_84be84e47241a3c58a399b8326015f31
#
_entry.id   84be84e47241a3c58a399b8326015f31
#
_cell.length_a   1.000
_cell.length_b   1.000
_cell.length_c   1.000
_cell.angle_alpha   90.00
_cell.angle_beta   90.00
_cell.angle_gamma   90.00
#
_symmetry.space_group_name_H-M   'P 1'
#
loop_
_entity.id
_entity.type
_entity.pdbx_description
1 polymer ?
#
loop_
_entity_poly.entity_id
_entity_poly.type
_entity_poly.pdbx_seq_one_letter_code
_entity_poly.pdbx_strand_id
1 'polypeptide(L)'
;VRPGQLYGFRVHGPYAPHQGHRFNAHKVLLDPYAKSVGRTLVWNDANLGYAVGGLDDDRDPDERDNAASAPLGVVIDPSFTWGDDRPPRTPWHDTVIYELHVKGFTQRHPDVPPALRGRFLGLASDAAIRHLKNLGVTAVELMPVHCHANDRHLAQRALPNYWGYNSAAYFAPDVRYASQPGSMA
;
A
#
# COMPACT_ATOMS: atom_id res chain seq x y z
N VAL A 1 -14.24 2.28 -19.46
CA VAL A 1 -13.55 2.07 -18.17
C VAL A 1 -14.60 2.03 -17.09
N ARG A 2 -14.57 1.01 -16.21
CA ARG A 2 -15.55 0.81 -15.12
C ARG A 2 -14.85 0.25 -13.88
N PRO A 3 -15.46 0.42 -12.68
CA PRO A 3 -14.92 -0.13 -11.44
C PRO A 3 -14.63 -1.63 -11.56
N GLY A 4 -13.52 -2.07 -10.94
CA GLY A 4 -13.01 -3.43 -11.01
C GLY A 4 -12.03 -3.71 -12.14
N GLN A 5 -11.89 -2.81 -13.13
CA GLN A 5 -10.95 -2.99 -14.22
C GLN A 5 -9.51 -2.76 -13.73
N LEU A 6 -8.64 -3.74 -13.96
CA LEU A 6 -7.20 -3.61 -13.70
C LEU A 6 -6.52 -2.80 -14.80
N TYR A 7 -5.52 -2.00 -14.43
CA TYR A 7 -4.75 -1.21 -15.37
C TYR A 7 -3.32 -0.97 -14.89
N GLY A 8 -2.46 -0.62 -15.83
CA GLY A 8 -1.08 -0.16 -15.62
C GLY A 8 -0.61 0.59 -16.84
N PHE A 9 0.57 1.18 -16.76
CA PHE A 9 1.14 1.98 -17.84
C PHE A 9 2.38 1.35 -18.42
N ARG A 10 2.61 1.58 -19.72
CA ARG A 10 3.90 1.35 -20.37
C ARG A 10 4.40 2.71 -20.82
N VAL A 11 5.64 3.01 -20.51
CA VAL A 11 6.24 4.30 -20.79
C VAL A 11 7.34 4.12 -21.82
N HIS A 12 7.26 4.91 -22.88
CA HIS A 12 8.20 4.91 -23.99
C HIS A 12 9.18 6.07 -23.87
N GLY A 13 10.44 5.84 -24.20
CA GLY A 13 11.49 6.85 -24.15
C GLY A 13 12.87 6.20 -24.25
N PRO A 14 13.95 6.99 -24.14
CA PRO A 14 15.31 6.50 -24.25
C PRO A 14 15.70 5.66 -23.02
N TYR A 15 16.44 4.58 -23.24
CA TYR A 15 17.15 3.87 -22.19
C TYR A 15 18.62 4.31 -22.22
N ALA A 16 18.95 5.25 -21.37
CA ALA A 16 20.29 5.85 -21.25
C ALA A 16 20.61 6.12 -19.77
N PRO A 17 20.92 5.08 -18.97
CA PRO A 17 21.11 5.19 -17.52
C PRO A 17 22.12 6.23 -17.08
N HIS A 18 23.21 6.41 -17.86
CA HIS A 18 24.25 7.43 -17.64
C HIS A 18 23.74 8.88 -17.74
N GLN A 19 22.57 9.07 -18.37
CA GLN A 19 21.87 10.36 -18.47
C GLN A 19 20.64 10.42 -17.56
N GLY A 20 20.40 9.41 -16.73
CA GLY A 20 19.23 9.29 -15.85
C GLY A 20 17.96 8.75 -16.53
N HIS A 21 18.01 8.36 -17.79
CA HIS A 21 16.86 7.84 -18.53
C HIS A 21 16.81 6.31 -18.46
N ARG A 22 15.71 5.76 -17.94
CA ARG A 22 15.49 4.31 -17.81
C ARG A 22 14.11 3.89 -18.32
N PHE A 23 13.67 4.44 -19.45
CA PHE A 23 12.40 4.06 -20.06
C PHE A 23 12.50 2.65 -20.63
N ASN A 24 11.56 1.80 -20.28
CA ASN A 24 11.50 0.43 -20.80
C ASN A 24 10.05 0.03 -21.05
N ALA A 25 9.64 0.04 -22.32
CA ALA A 25 8.27 -0.27 -22.73
C ALA A 25 7.85 -1.74 -22.49
N HIS A 26 8.80 -2.63 -22.22
CA HIS A 26 8.50 -4.01 -21.83
C HIS A 26 7.99 -4.13 -20.40
N LYS A 27 8.09 -3.05 -19.60
CA LYS A 27 7.66 -3.03 -18.19
C LYS A 27 6.30 -2.36 -18.03
N VAL A 28 5.36 -3.10 -17.48
CA VAL A 28 4.13 -2.51 -16.96
C VAL A 28 4.45 -1.88 -15.61
N LEU A 29 4.06 -0.63 -15.46
CA LEU A 29 4.26 0.17 -14.25
C LEU A 29 2.93 0.43 -13.55
N LEU A 30 2.96 0.39 -12.22
CA LEU A 30 1.85 0.82 -11.40
C LEU A 30 1.64 2.34 -11.56
N ASP A 31 0.39 2.76 -11.64
CA ASP A 31 0.05 4.17 -11.56
C ASP A 31 0.41 4.73 -10.17
N PRO A 32 1.29 5.74 -10.06
CA PRO A 32 1.66 6.34 -8.77
C PRO A 32 0.47 7.02 -8.07
N TYR A 33 -0.59 7.35 -8.80
CA TYR A 33 -1.82 7.94 -8.28
C TYR A 33 -2.96 6.92 -8.11
N ALA A 34 -2.69 5.64 -8.28
CA ALA A 34 -3.70 4.60 -8.06
C ALA A 34 -4.30 4.71 -6.66
N LYS A 35 -5.60 4.76 -6.57
CA LYS A 35 -6.36 4.81 -5.30
C LYS A 35 -6.62 3.42 -4.72
N SER A 36 -6.37 2.38 -5.50
CA SER A 36 -6.44 1.00 -5.06
C SER A 36 -5.55 0.13 -5.94
N VAL A 37 -4.97 -0.91 -5.35
CA VAL A 37 -4.12 -1.89 -6.04
C VAL A 37 -4.87 -3.22 -6.09
N GLY A 38 -5.25 -3.63 -7.31
CA GLY A 38 -6.01 -4.86 -7.53
C GLY A 38 -5.14 -6.10 -7.71
N ARG A 39 -3.86 -5.93 -8.00
CA ARG A 39 -2.87 -7.00 -8.04
C ARG A 39 -1.57 -6.51 -7.43
N THR A 40 -1.09 -7.20 -6.40
CA THR A 40 0.18 -6.91 -5.73
C THR A 40 1.37 -7.45 -6.52
N LEU A 41 2.56 -6.94 -6.21
CA LEU A 41 3.81 -7.38 -6.82
C LEU A 41 4.07 -8.87 -6.54
N VAL A 42 4.37 -9.63 -7.60
CA VAL A 42 4.94 -10.97 -7.52
C VAL A 42 6.40 -10.89 -7.95
N TRP A 43 7.32 -11.08 -7.01
CA TRP A 43 8.75 -10.92 -7.27
C TRP A 43 9.28 -11.92 -8.31
N ASN A 44 9.86 -11.40 -9.37
CA ASN A 44 10.75 -12.11 -10.29
C ASN A 44 11.69 -11.09 -10.97
N ASP A 45 12.73 -11.58 -11.64
CA ASP A 45 13.74 -10.70 -12.24
C ASP A 45 13.20 -9.87 -13.41
N ALA A 46 12.13 -10.32 -14.09
CA ALA A 46 11.49 -9.56 -15.16
C ALA A 46 10.82 -8.25 -14.65
N ASN A 47 10.62 -8.08 -13.34
CA ASN A 47 10.10 -6.82 -12.78
C ASN A 47 11.14 -5.70 -12.76
N LEU A 48 12.42 -6.04 -12.92
CA LEU A 48 13.49 -5.03 -12.99
C LEU A 48 13.60 -4.48 -14.42
N GLY A 49 13.91 -3.21 -14.53
CA GLY A 49 14.05 -2.55 -15.82
C GLY A 49 15.32 -2.94 -16.58
N TYR A 50 16.24 -3.64 -15.91
CA TYR A 50 17.55 -4.04 -16.39
C TYR A 50 17.76 -5.56 -16.27
N ALA A 51 18.68 -6.10 -17.05
CA ALA A 51 19.01 -7.53 -17.03
C ALA A 51 19.85 -7.89 -15.81
N VAL A 52 19.33 -8.74 -14.91
CA VAL A 52 20.04 -9.21 -13.72
C VAL A 52 21.19 -10.14 -14.13
N GLY A 53 22.39 -9.83 -13.66
CA GLY A 53 23.60 -10.61 -14.00
C GLY A 53 24.17 -10.32 -15.38
N GLY A 54 23.73 -9.25 -16.02
CA GLY A 54 24.34 -8.71 -17.24
C GLY A 54 25.78 -8.25 -17.00
N LEU A 55 26.57 -8.11 -18.09
CA LEU A 55 27.97 -7.69 -18.01
C LEU A 55 28.13 -6.23 -17.57
N ASP A 56 27.10 -5.40 -17.78
CA ASP A 56 27.13 -3.95 -17.56
C ASP A 56 26.15 -3.48 -16.46
N ASP A 57 25.84 -4.34 -15.48
CA ASP A 57 24.94 -4.03 -14.37
C ASP A 57 23.54 -3.57 -14.84
N ASP A 58 23.15 -2.32 -14.49
CA ASP A 58 21.86 -1.74 -14.82
C ASP A 58 21.84 -1.00 -16.18
N ARG A 59 22.88 -1.13 -17.00
CA ARG A 59 23.00 -0.44 -18.28
C ARG A 59 22.24 -1.12 -19.41
N ASP A 60 22.09 -2.44 -19.32
CA ASP A 60 21.34 -3.23 -20.32
C ASP A 60 19.86 -3.33 -19.96
N PRO A 61 18.94 -2.91 -20.85
CA PRO A 61 17.50 -3.06 -20.58
C PRO A 61 17.10 -4.54 -20.60
N ASP A 62 16.22 -4.91 -19.70
CA ASP A 62 15.58 -6.23 -19.73
C ASP A 62 14.34 -6.18 -20.64
N GLU A 63 14.35 -6.91 -21.74
CA GLU A 63 13.27 -6.94 -22.72
C GLU A 63 12.13 -7.89 -22.36
N ARG A 64 12.23 -8.67 -21.29
CA ARG A 64 11.15 -9.56 -20.84
C ARG A 64 9.93 -8.76 -20.38
N ASP A 65 8.74 -9.20 -20.79
CA ASP A 65 7.50 -8.60 -20.33
C ASP A 65 7.20 -9.01 -18.89
N ASN A 66 6.95 -8.04 -18.01
CA ASN A 66 6.58 -8.27 -16.62
C ASN A 66 5.06 -8.25 -16.38
N ALA A 67 4.24 -8.16 -17.41
CA ALA A 67 2.79 -7.98 -17.26
C ALA A 67 2.11 -9.05 -16.38
N ALA A 68 2.67 -10.25 -16.31
CA ALA A 68 2.12 -11.34 -15.48
C ALA A 68 2.36 -11.12 -13.96
N SER A 69 3.38 -10.36 -13.58
CA SER A 69 3.84 -10.23 -12.18
C SER A 69 3.85 -8.80 -11.63
N ALA A 70 3.77 -7.81 -12.51
CA ALA A 70 3.74 -6.40 -12.12
C ALA A 70 2.50 -6.08 -11.25
N PRO A 71 2.62 -5.17 -10.29
CA PRO A 71 1.46 -4.66 -9.58
C PRO A 71 0.58 -3.85 -10.53
N LEU A 72 -0.73 -3.93 -10.35
CA LEU A 72 -1.69 -3.19 -11.16
C LEU A 72 -2.63 -2.37 -10.28
N GLY A 73 -2.89 -1.15 -10.71
CA GLY A 73 -4.00 -0.36 -10.21
C GLY A 73 -5.34 -0.99 -10.58
N VAL A 74 -6.37 -0.63 -9.84
CA VAL A 74 -7.74 -0.98 -10.17
C VAL A 74 -8.61 0.27 -10.17
N VAL A 75 -9.48 0.37 -11.16
CA VAL A 75 -10.46 1.44 -11.23
C VAL A 75 -11.47 1.26 -10.12
N ILE A 76 -11.68 2.30 -9.31
CA ILE A 76 -12.66 2.30 -8.22
C ILE A 76 -13.75 3.34 -8.47
N ASP A 77 -14.88 3.17 -7.82
CA ASP A 77 -15.83 4.25 -7.57
C ASP A 77 -15.42 4.92 -6.24
N PRO A 78 -14.96 6.17 -6.25
CA PRO A 78 -14.49 6.85 -5.04
C PRO A 78 -15.64 7.49 -4.25
N SER A 79 -16.89 7.26 -4.63
CA SER A 79 -18.03 7.84 -3.94
C SER A 79 -18.15 7.27 -2.52
N PHE A 80 -18.17 8.15 -1.54
CA PHE A 80 -18.37 7.85 -0.14
C PHE A 80 -19.19 8.96 0.52
N THR A 81 -20.20 8.56 1.28
CA THR A 81 -21.04 9.52 2.00
C THR A 81 -20.54 9.69 3.42
N TRP A 82 -20.01 10.86 3.73
CA TRP A 82 -19.54 11.22 5.08
C TRP A 82 -20.67 11.51 6.06
N GLY A 83 -21.90 11.69 5.58
CA GLY A 83 -23.05 12.01 6.44
C GLY A 83 -22.84 13.32 7.20
N ASP A 84 -23.08 13.27 8.52
CA ASP A 84 -22.92 14.41 9.41
C ASP A 84 -21.53 14.50 10.06
N ASP A 85 -20.55 13.74 9.58
CA ASP A 85 -19.20 13.76 10.11
C ASP A 85 -18.59 15.16 10.03
N ARG A 86 -17.94 15.58 11.09
CA ARG A 86 -17.29 16.90 11.20
C ARG A 86 -15.93 16.76 11.88
N PRO A 87 -14.90 17.47 11.40
CA PRO A 87 -13.61 17.52 12.08
C PRO A 87 -13.75 18.03 13.50
N PRO A 88 -13.15 17.39 14.50
CA PRO A 88 -13.27 17.80 15.91
C PRO A 88 -12.66 19.17 16.20
N ARG A 89 -11.74 19.67 15.34
CA ARG A 89 -11.06 20.98 15.46
C ARG A 89 -10.43 21.20 16.82
N THR A 90 -9.84 20.16 17.40
CA THR A 90 -9.12 20.25 18.67
C THR A 90 -8.01 21.29 18.54
N PRO A 91 -7.91 22.27 19.46
CA PRO A 91 -6.80 23.21 19.47
C PRO A 91 -5.46 22.51 19.59
N TRP A 92 -4.42 23.06 18.97
CA TRP A 92 -3.10 22.41 18.95
C TRP A 92 -2.54 22.15 20.36
N HIS A 93 -2.73 23.07 21.30
CA HIS A 93 -2.27 22.93 22.67
C HIS A 93 -3.04 21.89 23.50
N ASP A 94 -4.22 21.42 23.02
CA ASP A 94 -5.00 20.35 23.62
C ASP A 94 -4.85 19.02 22.86
N THR A 95 -4.01 19.01 21.81
CA THR A 95 -3.85 17.85 20.97
C THR A 95 -2.93 16.81 21.60
N VAL A 96 -3.42 15.59 21.75
CA VAL A 96 -2.65 14.41 22.16
C VAL A 96 -2.61 13.45 21.00
N ILE A 97 -1.43 13.26 20.41
CA ILE A 97 -1.20 12.37 19.27
C ILE A 97 -0.76 11.01 19.79
N TYR A 98 -1.36 9.95 19.28
CA TYR A 98 -0.98 8.57 19.54
C TYR A 98 -0.61 7.88 18.23
N GLU A 99 0.67 7.58 18.06
CA GLU A 99 1.14 6.82 16.90
C GLU A 99 0.90 5.32 17.12
N LEU A 100 0.35 4.65 16.12
CA LEU A 100 0.08 3.21 16.20
C LEU A 100 0.21 2.50 14.86
N HIS A 101 0.50 1.20 14.93
CA HIS A 101 0.49 0.30 13.77
C HIS A 101 -0.88 -0.39 13.68
N VAL A 102 -1.55 -0.31 12.53
CA VAL A 102 -2.91 -0.87 12.33
C VAL A 102 -3.00 -2.32 12.80
N LYS A 103 -2.09 -3.18 12.34
CA LYS A 103 -2.09 -4.60 12.75
C LYS A 103 -1.70 -4.76 14.22
N GLY A 104 -0.62 -4.11 14.63
CA GLY A 104 -0.06 -4.30 15.97
C GLY A 104 -1.02 -3.93 17.09
N PHE A 105 -1.75 -2.83 16.92
CA PHE A 105 -2.60 -2.26 17.97
C PHE A 105 -3.75 -3.19 18.39
N THR A 106 -4.42 -3.83 17.45
CA THR A 106 -5.60 -4.66 17.75
C THR A 106 -5.38 -6.17 17.61
N GLN A 107 -4.24 -6.63 17.10
CA GLN A 107 -3.99 -8.05 16.80
C GLN A 107 -4.22 -8.97 17.99
N ARG A 108 -3.88 -8.52 19.19
CA ARG A 108 -3.99 -9.28 20.44
C ARG A 108 -5.03 -8.70 21.40
N HIS A 109 -5.82 -7.73 20.96
CA HIS A 109 -6.80 -7.09 21.84
C HIS A 109 -7.94 -8.06 22.16
N PRO A 110 -8.21 -8.36 23.45
CA PRO A 110 -9.18 -9.39 23.83
C PRO A 110 -10.61 -9.04 23.42
N ASP A 111 -10.99 -7.75 23.52
CA ASP A 111 -12.36 -7.27 23.29
C ASP A 111 -12.63 -6.86 21.85
N VAL A 112 -11.64 -6.92 20.95
CA VAL A 112 -11.86 -6.70 19.52
C VAL A 112 -12.27 -8.04 18.89
N PRO A 113 -13.36 -8.05 18.10
CA PRO A 113 -13.80 -9.28 17.41
C PRO A 113 -12.65 -9.92 16.61
N PRO A 114 -12.41 -11.23 16.73
CA PRO A 114 -11.27 -11.89 16.08
C PRO A 114 -11.14 -11.61 14.58
N ALA A 115 -12.26 -11.52 13.85
CA ALA A 115 -12.30 -11.24 12.42
C ALA A 115 -11.80 -9.83 12.06
N LEU A 116 -11.81 -8.88 13.01
CA LEU A 116 -11.42 -7.49 12.81
C LEU A 116 -10.02 -7.18 13.35
N ARG A 117 -9.43 -8.09 14.13
CA ARG A 117 -8.10 -7.89 14.72
C ARG A 117 -7.04 -7.68 13.66
N GLY A 118 -6.20 -6.67 13.86
CA GLY A 118 -5.13 -6.30 12.95
C GLY A 118 -5.60 -5.67 11.64
N ARG A 119 -6.83 -5.19 11.55
CA ARG A 119 -7.46 -4.61 10.37
C ARG A 119 -7.95 -3.19 10.63
N PHE A 120 -8.26 -2.43 9.58
CA PHE A 120 -8.81 -1.06 9.71
C PHE A 120 -10.06 -1.04 10.59
N LEU A 121 -11.02 -1.92 10.37
CA LEU A 121 -12.24 -1.98 11.20
C LEU A 121 -11.96 -2.41 12.65
N GLY A 122 -10.82 -3.03 12.93
CA GLY A 122 -10.39 -3.27 14.31
C GLY A 122 -10.11 -1.98 15.07
N LEU A 123 -9.52 -0.99 14.40
CA LEU A 123 -9.30 0.35 14.99
C LEU A 123 -10.62 1.10 15.20
N ALA A 124 -11.61 0.87 14.34
CA ALA A 124 -12.95 1.46 14.44
C ALA A 124 -13.86 0.73 15.45
N SER A 125 -13.38 -0.34 16.11
CA SER A 125 -14.16 -1.04 17.13
C SER A 125 -14.35 -0.20 18.40
N ASP A 126 -15.49 -0.38 19.08
CA ASP A 126 -15.78 0.32 20.34
C ASP A 126 -14.70 0.13 21.39
N ALA A 127 -14.10 -1.05 21.44
CA ALA A 127 -13.04 -1.37 22.39
C ALA A 127 -11.77 -0.50 22.12
N ALA A 128 -11.35 -0.40 20.87
CA ALA A 128 -10.19 0.40 20.48
C ALA A 128 -10.45 1.90 20.68
N ILE A 129 -11.61 2.39 20.24
CA ILE A 129 -12.01 3.80 20.40
C ILE A 129 -12.10 4.19 21.88
N ARG A 130 -12.73 3.36 22.69
CA ARG A 130 -12.85 3.61 24.14
C ARG A 130 -11.48 3.65 24.83
N HIS A 131 -10.57 2.75 24.47
CA HIS A 131 -9.21 2.77 24.99
C HIS A 131 -8.50 4.09 24.70
N LEU A 132 -8.50 4.53 23.45
CA LEU A 132 -7.87 5.77 23.01
C LEU A 132 -8.50 7.00 23.69
N LYS A 133 -9.83 7.04 23.77
CA LYS A 133 -10.55 8.11 24.49
C LYS A 133 -10.22 8.17 25.99
N ASN A 134 -10.12 7.01 26.65
CA ASN A 134 -9.77 6.95 28.08
C ASN A 134 -8.34 7.43 28.34
N LEU A 135 -7.44 7.33 27.37
CA LEU A 135 -6.10 7.90 27.42
C LEU A 135 -6.05 9.40 27.11
N GLY A 136 -7.18 10.01 26.72
CA GLY A 136 -7.24 11.41 26.31
C GLY A 136 -6.68 11.68 24.92
N VAL A 137 -6.53 10.65 24.08
CA VAL A 137 -6.03 10.79 22.70
C VAL A 137 -7.06 11.55 21.86
N THR A 138 -6.59 12.57 21.15
CA THR A 138 -7.42 13.41 20.28
C THR A 138 -7.09 13.22 18.78
N ALA A 139 -5.90 12.69 18.48
CA ALA A 139 -5.46 12.37 17.13
C ALA A 139 -4.72 11.05 17.10
N VAL A 140 -4.97 10.25 16.08
CA VAL A 140 -4.24 8.99 15.83
C VAL A 140 -3.36 9.19 14.62
N GLU A 141 -2.06 8.94 14.79
CA GLU A 141 -1.10 8.87 13.71
C GLU A 141 -0.89 7.41 13.32
N LEU A 142 -1.21 7.07 12.07
CA LEU A 142 -1.04 5.69 11.62
C LEU A 142 0.34 5.49 11.03
N MET A 143 1.10 4.50 11.53
CA MET A 143 2.26 3.97 10.81
C MET A 143 1.83 3.55 9.40
N PRO A 144 2.77 3.34 8.44
CA PRO A 144 2.42 3.23 7.02
C PRO A 144 1.23 2.31 6.74
N VAL A 145 0.20 2.88 6.13
CA VAL A 145 -1.03 2.19 5.73
C VAL A 145 -1.19 2.12 4.22
N HIS A 146 -0.25 2.71 3.49
CA HIS A 146 -0.22 2.69 2.03
C HIS A 146 0.13 1.31 1.50
N CYS A 147 -0.34 0.98 0.30
CA CYS A 147 0.06 -0.23 -0.39
C CYS A 147 1.59 -0.28 -0.52
N HIS A 148 2.19 -1.32 0.02
CA HIS A 148 3.63 -1.48 0.06
C HIS A 148 4.06 -2.86 -0.42
N ALA A 149 5.27 -2.94 -0.98
CA ALA A 149 5.87 -4.18 -1.40
C ALA A 149 6.58 -4.87 -0.22
N ASN A 150 6.57 -6.20 -0.23
CA ASN A 150 7.54 -6.93 0.57
C ASN A 150 8.91 -6.81 -0.09
N ASP A 151 9.96 -6.56 0.69
CA ASP A 151 11.32 -6.59 0.16
C ASP A 151 11.65 -7.97 -0.38
N ARG A 152 12.46 -8.01 -1.45
CA ARG A 152 12.78 -9.27 -2.14
C ARG A 152 13.34 -10.33 -1.19
N HIS A 153 14.26 -9.95 -0.30
CA HIS A 153 14.87 -10.87 0.67
C HIS A 153 13.87 -11.39 1.72
N LEU A 154 12.83 -10.61 2.06
CA LEU A 154 11.74 -11.06 2.93
C LEU A 154 10.81 -12.01 2.19
N ALA A 155 10.44 -11.67 0.95
CA ALA A 155 9.58 -12.51 0.12
C ALA A 155 10.20 -13.91 -0.12
N GLN A 156 11.52 -13.99 -0.35
CA GLN A 156 12.26 -15.26 -0.48
C GLN A 156 12.20 -16.14 0.78
N ARG A 157 11.94 -15.54 1.94
CA ARG A 157 11.79 -16.22 3.23
C ARG A 157 10.33 -16.39 3.66
N ALA A 158 9.38 -16.09 2.78
CA ALA A 158 7.94 -16.05 3.07
C ALA A 158 7.59 -15.13 4.26
N LEU A 159 8.34 -14.06 4.47
CA LEU A 159 8.11 -13.05 5.49
C LEU A 159 7.51 -11.79 4.88
N PRO A 160 6.51 -11.17 5.52
CA PRO A 160 6.00 -9.88 5.11
C PRO A 160 6.89 -8.73 5.59
N ASN A 161 6.91 -7.62 4.86
CA ASN A 161 7.32 -6.34 5.41
C ASN A 161 6.25 -5.89 6.42
N TYR A 162 6.59 -5.94 7.70
CA TYR A 162 5.64 -5.63 8.79
C TYR A 162 5.36 -4.13 8.89
N TRP A 163 6.40 -3.31 8.78
CA TRP A 163 6.32 -1.88 9.05
C TRP A 163 5.72 -1.06 7.89
N GLY A 164 5.84 -1.55 6.65
CA GLY A 164 5.25 -0.92 5.49
C GLY A 164 6.04 0.25 4.87
N TYR A 165 7.28 0.46 5.26
CA TYR A 165 8.12 1.57 4.75
C TYR A 165 8.69 1.34 3.34
N ASN A 166 8.16 0.43 2.56
CA ASN A 166 8.46 0.21 1.14
C ASN A 166 7.22 0.49 0.29
N SER A 167 6.73 1.73 0.34
CA SER A 167 5.48 2.17 -0.29
C SER A 167 5.54 2.04 -1.81
N ALA A 168 4.55 1.38 -2.40
CA ALA A 168 4.38 1.22 -3.84
C ALA A 168 3.32 2.19 -4.41
N ALA A 169 2.29 2.53 -3.63
CA ALA A 169 1.23 3.46 -4.03
C ALA A 169 0.76 4.27 -2.82
N TYR A 170 1.08 5.57 -2.81
CA TYR A 170 0.78 6.45 -1.67
C TYR A 170 -0.70 6.84 -1.53
N PHE A 171 -1.50 6.66 -2.57
CA PHE A 171 -2.94 6.99 -2.55
C PHE A 171 -3.81 5.75 -2.39
N ALA A 172 -3.23 4.55 -2.34
CA ALA A 172 -3.92 3.30 -2.16
C ALA A 172 -3.69 2.73 -0.76
N PRO A 173 -4.74 2.41 0.01
CA PRO A 173 -4.57 1.69 1.27
C PRO A 173 -4.08 0.27 1.02
N ASP A 174 -3.32 -0.28 1.97
CA ASP A 174 -2.85 -1.65 1.87
C ASP A 174 -4.00 -2.64 2.13
N VAL A 175 -4.28 -3.47 1.15
CA VAL A 175 -5.37 -4.45 1.20
C VAL A 175 -5.21 -5.50 2.29
N ARG A 176 -4.01 -5.68 2.85
CA ARG A 176 -3.74 -6.60 3.97
C ARG A 176 -4.43 -6.15 5.26
N TYR A 177 -4.75 -4.86 5.39
CA TYR A 177 -5.50 -4.30 6.52
C TYR A 177 -6.99 -4.20 6.26
N ALA A 178 -7.46 -4.50 5.05
CA ALA A 178 -8.88 -4.50 4.73
C ALA A 178 -9.60 -5.65 5.47
N SER A 179 -10.83 -5.38 5.92
CA SER A 179 -11.61 -6.36 6.68
C SER A 179 -12.27 -7.41 5.80
N GLN A 180 -12.46 -7.11 4.52
CA GLN A 180 -12.97 -8.05 3.53
C GLN A 180 -11.95 -8.20 2.40
N PRO A 181 -11.53 -9.41 2.03
CA PRO A 181 -10.70 -9.65 0.87
C PRO A 181 -11.37 -9.12 -0.40
N GLY A 182 -10.66 -8.29 -1.16
CA GLY A 182 -11.18 -7.70 -2.39
C GLY A 182 -12.15 -6.53 -2.19
N SER A 183 -12.49 -6.17 -0.96
CA SER A 183 -13.18 -4.90 -0.71
C SER A 183 -12.22 -3.75 -0.91
N MET A 184 -12.63 -2.82 -1.74
CA MET A 184 -11.88 -1.60 -2.04
C MET A 184 -12.41 -0.46 -1.17
N ALA A 185 -12.27 -0.60 0.11
CA ALA A 185 -12.48 0.30 1.23
C ALA A 185 -13.33 -0.34 2.30
#